data_15f44b97c0dd5041209fa3cf8ae229e3
#
_entry.id   15f44b97c0dd5041209fa3cf8ae229e3
#
_cell.length_a   1.000
_cell.length_b   1.000
_cell.length_c   1.000
_cell.angle_alpha   90.00
_cell.angle_beta   90.00
_cell.angle_gamma   90.00
#
_symmetry.space_group_name_H-M   'P 1'
#
loop_
_entity.id
_entity.type
_entity.pdbx_description
1 polymer ?
#
loop_
_entity_poly.entity_id
_entity_poly.type
_entity_poly.pdbx_seq_one_letter_code
_entity_poly.pdbx_strand_id
1 'polypeptide(L)'
;SFDWVDAEACWKKAAAIAEDIYAHSGYKLIKPYHYNFLADTKSSQKEECMMVVQTGAGGSNEYFLFAYWAGPQGNVGTNGGGYGWIRPTGELSDKYVTEDSRMGWNLCGSLGNNVTDYTTINGAKYFSPVALYASGANLCHGKFRQSDPAARTSQGIPTWASNIDFPMLRFADIVLLYAEALYKTGDESLARELVEEVRKRACTDTDGKLDESALNAMNSAYYKTDFMEELLDERSRELCVEGWRRIDLIRTGKMTEVIGNMKTVNDAGNKYYYFAPQMEPIKNNYKPYKIWMPVPKREREVNKNLSQNPGYTQTI
;
A
#
# COMPACT_ATOMS: atom_id res chain seq x y z
N SER A 1 11.21 -0.40 27.86
CA SER A 1 12.42 -0.80 27.13
C SER A 1 12.60 -2.30 27.25
N PHE A 2 13.11 -2.91 26.20
CA PHE A 2 13.49 -4.32 26.20
C PHE A 2 15.02 -4.36 26.37
N ASP A 3 15.49 -4.19 27.59
CA ASP A 3 16.92 -4.05 27.92
C ASP A 3 17.75 -5.29 27.55
N TRP A 4 17.08 -6.40 27.22
CA TRP A 4 17.69 -7.65 26.73
C TRP A 4 17.80 -7.72 25.19
N VAL A 5 17.32 -6.70 24.45
CA VAL A 5 17.40 -6.64 22.98
C VAL A 5 18.62 -5.84 22.57
N ASP A 6 19.56 -6.49 21.92
CA ASP A 6 20.64 -5.84 21.21
C ASP A 6 20.16 -5.42 19.81
N ALA A 7 19.85 -4.12 19.66
CA ALA A 7 19.31 -3.58 18.43
C ALA A 7 20.31 -3.68 17.26
N GLU A 8 21.61 -3.49 17.52
CA GLU A 8 22.64 -3.58 16.47
C GLU A 8 22.77 -5.01 15.95
N ALA A 9 22.85 -5.99 16.86
CA ALA A 9 22.87 -7.38 16.47
C ALA A 9 21.60 -7.81 15.70
N CYS A 10 20.43 -7.30 16.10
CA CYS A 10 19.18 -7.54 15.40
C CYS A 10 19.20 -6.96 13.98
N TRP A 11 19.72 -5.74 13.78
CA TRP A 11 19.82 -5.14 12.44
C TRP A 11 20.82 -5.89 11.55
N LYS A 12 21.98 -6.29 12.08
CA LYS A 12 22.94 -7.13 11.33
C LYS A 12 22.32 -8.47 10.90
N LYS A 13 21.56 -9.09 11.78
CA LYS A 13 20.84 -10.34 11.46
C LYS A 13 19.77 -10.11 10.42
N ALA A 14 19.01 -9.01 10.51
CA ALA A 14 17.98 -8.65 9.54
C ALA A 14 18.60 -8.41 8.15
N ALA A 15 19.73 -7.69 8.07
CA ALA A 15 20.47 -7.48 6.82
C ALA A 15 20.91 -8.82 6.20
N ALA A 16 21.55 -9.70 6.96
CA ALA A 16 22.01 -10.99 6.46
C ALA A 16 20.88 -11.91 5.96
N ILE A 17 19.74 -11.94 6.68
CA ILE A 17 18.57 -12.71 6.23
C ILE A 17 17.96 -12.11 4.96
N ALA A 18 17.83 -10.78 4.91
CA ALA A 18 17.26 -10.11 3.75
C ALA A 18 18.18 -10.26 2.51
N GLU A 19 19.50 -10.21 2.70
CA GLU A 19 20.50 -10.49 1.66
C GLU A 19 20.35 -11.91 1.11
N ASP A 20 20.22 -12.90 1.98
CA ASP A 20 20.05 -14.30 1.58
C ASP A 20 18.76 -14.49 0.77
N ILE A 21 17.66 -13.90 1.21
CA ILE A 21 16.39 -13.92 0.48
C ILE A 21 16.56 -13.21 -0.88
N TYR A 22 17.18 -12.02 -0.87
CA TYR A 22 17.38 -11.23 -2.08
C TYR A 22 18.21 -11.99 -3.14
N ALA A 23 19.28 -12.62 -2.72
CA ALA A 23 20.21 -13.29 -3.62
C ALA A 23 19.78 -14.71 -4.05
N HIS A 24 19.08 -15.45 -3.18
CA HIS A 24 18.92 -16.91 -3.36
C HIS A 24 17.47 -17.41 -3.38
N SER A 25 16.48 -16.59 -3.06
CA SER A 25 15.08 -17.06 -3.00
C SER A 25 14.44 -17.33 -4.36
N GLY A 26 14.98 -16.75 -5.44
CA GLY A 26 14.40 -16.81 -6.77
C GLY A 26 13.22 -15.86 -6.99
N TYR A 27 12.75 -15.14 -5.95
CA TYR A 27 11.75 -14.08 -6.11
C TYR A 27 12.37 -12.86 -6.80
N LYS A 28 11.54 -12.10 -7.50
CA LYS A 28 11.97 -10.89 -8.21
C LYS A 28 10.85 -9.85 -8.25
N LEU A 29 11.21 -8.60 -8.48
CA LEU A 29 10.25 -7.53 -8.76
C LEU A 29 9.65 -7.75 -10.15
N ILE A 30 8.37 -8.11 -10.21
CA ILE A 30 7.69 -8.35 -11.49
C ILE A 30 7.35 -7.04 -12.21
N LYS A 31 7.30 -7.12 -13.51
CA LYS A 31 7.02 -6.00 -14.42
C LYS A 31 5.85 -6.35 -15.34
N PRO A 32 4.92 -5.43 -15.52
CA PRO A 32 4.78 -4.14 -14.83
C PRO A 32 4.25 -4.29 -13.40
N TYR A 33 4.38 -3.23 -12.60
CA TYR A 33 3.99 -3.16 -11.18
C TYR A 33 2.60 -3.71 -10.88
N HIS A 34 1.61 -3.31 -11.65
CA HIS A 34 0.22 -3.62 -11.40
C HIS A 34 -0.15 -5.10 -11.56
N TYR A 35 0.71 -5.90 -12.20
CA TYR A 35 0.49 -7.35 -12.31
C TYR A 35 0.46 -8.05 -10.95
N ASN A 36 0.97 -7.41 -9.90
CA ASN A 36 0.86 -7.92 -8.53
C ASN A 36 -0.57 -7.92 -7.96
N PHE A 37 -1.52 -7.22 -8.59
CA PHE A 37 -2.80 -6.87 -7.95
C PHE A 37 -4.04 -7.19 -8.79
N LEU A 38 -3.89 -7.88 -9.90
CA LEU A 38 -4.98 -8.16 -10.81
C LEU A 38 -5.31 -9.66 -10.84
N ALA A 39 -6.59 -9.97 -10.98
CA ALA A 39 -7.05 -11.36 -10.99
C ALA A 39 -6.46 -12.18 -12.16
N ASP A 40 -6.30 -11.53 -13.32
CA ASP A 40 -5.88 -12.20 -14.56
C ASP A 40 -4.35 -12.29 -14.70
N THR A 41 -3.59 -11.88 -13.67
CA THR A 41 -2.12 -11.93 -13.63
C THR A 41 -1.57 -12.80 -12.49
N LYS A 42 -2.40 -13.66 -11.89
CA LYS A 42 -1.99 -14.51 -10.75
C LYS A 42 -0.78 -15.40 -11.03
N SER A 43 -0.58 -15.81 -12.27
CA SER A 43 0.63 -16.58 -12.65
C SER A 43 1.90 -15.77 -12.45
N SER A 44 1.88 -14.49 -12.81
CA SER A 44 3.02 -13.58 -12.63
C SER A 44 3.23 -13.20 -11.16
N GLN A 45 2.14 -13.05 -10.39
CA GLN A 45 2.21 -12.73 -8.96
C GLN A 45 3.11 -13.68 -8.16
N LYS A 46 3.13 -14.96 -8.53
CA LYS A 46 3.94 -16.00 -7.87
C LYS A 46 5.44 -15.72 -7.90
N GLU A 47 5.89 -14.87 -8.81
CA GLU A 47 7.30 -14.51 -8.94
C GLU A 47 7.73 -13.40 -7.95
N GLU A 48 6.77 -12.65 -7.40
CA GLU A 48 7.03 -11.61 -6.41
C GLU A 48 6.31 -11.84 -5.08
N CYS A 49 5.07 -12.35 -5.10
CA CYS A 49 4.28 -12.54 -3.89
C CYS A 49 4.72 -13.82 -3.14
N MET A 50 5.38 -13.63 -2.02
CA MET A 50 5.91 -14.70 -1.18
C MET A 50 4.82 -15.34 -0.30
N MET A 51 3.86 -14.54 0.16
CA MET A 51 2.71 -15.00 0.92
C MET A 51 1.45 -14.25 0.49
N VAL A 52 0.42 -15.01 0.12
CA VAL A 52 -0.85 -14.46 -0.36
C VAL A 52 -2.04 -15.13 0.31
N VAL A 53 -3.12 -14.38 0.48
CA VAL A 53 -4.45 -14.95 0.73
C VAL A 53 -5.08 -15.18 -0.63
N GLN A 54 -5.20 -16.46 -1.02
CA GLN A 54 -5.80 -16.84 -2.28
C GLN A 54 -7.32 -16.75 -2.22
N THR A 55 -7.93 -16.27 -3.31
CA THR A 55 -9.37 -16.10 -3.42
C THR A 55 -9.90 -16.61 -4.75
N GLY A 56 -11.19 -17.02 -4.78
CA GLY A 56 -11.88 -17.41 -5.99
C GLY A 56 -11.29 -18.63 -6.71
N ALA A 57 -10.59 -19.51 -6.01
CA ALA A 57 -10.00 -20.71 -6.59
C ALA A 57 -11.03 -21.85 -6.70
N GLY A 58 -11.12 -22.46 -7.88
CA GLY A 58 -11.73 -23.77 -8.05
C GLY A 58 -13.21 -23.91 -7.68
N GLY A 59 -14.03 -22.86 -7.84
CA GLY A 59 -15.45 -22.91 -7.53
C GLY A 59 -15.76 -22.70 -6.05
N SER A 60 -14.78 -22.30 -5.23
CA SER A 60 -15.01 -21.86 -3.86
C SER A 60 -15.72 -20.51 -3.84
N ASN A 61 -16.61 -20.30 -2.87
CA ASN A 61 -17.25 -18.99 -2.62
C ASN A 61 -16.35 -18.05 -1.81
N GLU A 62 -15.04 -18.25 -1.83
CA GLU A 62 -14.07 -17.45 -1.10
C GLU A 62 -13.66 -16.27 -1.95
N TYR A 63 -14.23 -15.11 -1.67
CA TYR A 63 -14.02 -13.90 -2.42
C TYR A 63 -13.34 -12.83 -1.60
N PHE A 64 -12.53 -12.00 -2.26
CA PHE A 64 -11.85 -10.86 -1.64
C PHE A 64 -12.77 -9.63 -1.64
N LEU A 65 -13.58 -9.49 -0.58
CA LEU A 65 -14.50 -8.36 -0.43
C LEU A 65 -13.79 -7.01 -0.26
N PHE A 66 -12.58 -7.01 0.28
CA PHE A 66 -11.81 -5.77 0.47
C PHE A 66 -11.56 -5.03 -0.84
N ALA A 67 -11.25 -5.74 -1.94
CA ALA A 67 -11.10 -5.12 -3.25
C ALA A 67 -12.38 -4.40 -3.70
N TYR A 68 -13.53 -4.92 -3.33
CA TYR A 68 -14.82 -4.31 -3.61
C TYR A 68 -15.10 -3.09 -2.71
N TRP A 69 -14.76 -3.17 -1.43
CA TRP A 69 -14.96 -2.06 -0.50
C TRP A 69 -13.95 -0.93 -0.69
N ALA A 70 -12.70 -1.24 -0.97
CA ALA A 70 -11.63 -0.28 -1.18
C ALA A 70 -11.57 0.27 -2.61
N GLY A 71 -12.07 -0.50 -3.57
CA GLY A 71 -12.02 -0.16 -4.99
C GLY A 71 -12.73 1.16 -5.31
N PRO A 72 -12.46 1.72 -6.49
CA PRO A 72 -13.00 3.02 -6.89
C PRO A 72 -14.51 3.04 -6.82
N GLN A 73 -15.07 4.11 -6.25
CA GLN A 73 -16.50 4.29 -6.22
C GLN A 73 -17.07 4.36 -7.65
N GLY A 74 -17.99 3.46 -7.97
CA GLY A 74 -18.58 3.39 -9.30
C GLY A 74 -19.60 2.27 -9.43
N ASN A 75 -20.20 2.14 -10.61
CA ASN A 75 -21.18 1.08 -10.86
C ASN A 75 -20.46 -0.25 -11.11
N VAL A 76 -20.56 -1.14 -10.16
CA VAL A 76 -19.93 -2.47 -10.20
C VAL A 76 -20.43 -3.29 -11.39
N GLY A 77 -21.70 -3.13 -11.75
CA GLY A 77 -22.34 -3.87 -12.85
C GLY A 77 -21.91 -3.41 -14.24
N THR A 78 -21.32 -2.21 -14.38
CA THR A 78 -21.01 -1.64 -15.71
C THR A 78 -19.54 -1.30 -15.91
N ASN A 79 -18.79 -1.03 -14.86
CA ASN A 79 -17.42 -0.53 -15.01
C ASN A 79 -16.38 -1.15 -14.07
N GLY A 80 -16.73 -2.21 -13.34
CA GLY A 80 -15.79 -2.86 -12.43
C GLY A 80 -15.46 -2.05 -11.17
N GLY A 81 -16.24 -1.01 -10.86
CA GLY A 81 -16.06 -0.20 -9.67
C GLY A 81 -16.43 -0.91 -8.37
N GLY A 82 -16.30 -0.22 -7.27
CA GLY A 82 -16.64 -0.68 -5.92
C GLY A 82 -17.32 0.42 -5.10
N TYR A 83 -17.26 0.31 -3.78
CA TYR A 83 -17.89 1.29 -2.90
C TYR A 83 -17.01 2.50 -2.56
N GLY A 84 -15.71 2.40 -2.68
CA GLY A 84 -14.78 3.47 -2.30
C GLY A 84 -14.87 3.84 -0.81
N TRP A 85 -15.15 2.87 0.06
CA TRP A 85 -15.27 3.12 1.51
C TRP A 85 -13.93 3.28 2.21
N ILE A 86 -12.91 2.60 1.71
CA ILE A 86 -11.56 2.72 2.22
C ILE A 86 -10.81 3.63 1.26
N ARG A 87 -10.32 4.75 1.76
CA ARG A 87 -9.77 5.82 0.92
C ARG A 87 -8.36 6.19 1.36
N PRO A 88 -7.48 6.54 0.42
CA PRO A 88 -6.19 7.10 0.75
C PRO A 88 -6.34 8.51 1.30
N THR A 89 -5.36 8.96 2.06
CA THR A 89 -5.24 10.37 2.43
C THR A 89 -4.73 11.18 1.24
N GLY A 90 -5.02 12.47 1.20
CA GLY A 90 -4.51 13.37 0.16
C GLY A 90 -2.99 13.45 0.13
N GLU A 91 -2.36 13.38 1.30
CA GLU A 91 -0.91 13.39 1.45
C GLU A 91 -0.22 12.24 0.72
N LEU A 92 -0.89 11.09 0.56
CA LEU A 92 -0.33 9.99 -0.23
C LEU A 92 -0.18 10.39 -1.69
N SER A 93 -1.16 11.09 -2.27
CA SER A 93 -1.07 11.51 -3.67
C SER A 93 0.00 12.59 -3.86
N ASP A 94 0.26 13.43 -2.85
CA ASP A 94 1.32 14.44 -2.88
C ASP A 94 2.74 13.84 -2.84
N LYS A 95 2.86 12.55 -2.52
CA LYS A 95 4.13 11.81 -2.54
C LYS A 95 4.51 11.25 -3.91
N TYR A 96 3.63 11.35 -4.91
CA TYR A 96 3.91 10.88 -6.26
C TYR A 96 4.24 12.03 -7.20
N VAL A 97 5.17 11.80 -8.11
CA VAL A 97 5.32 12.58 -9.34
C VAL A 97 4.51 11.92 -10.46
N THR A 98 4.21 12.69 -11.49
CA THR A 98 3.37 12.23 -12.62
C THR A 98 4.01 11.11 -13.43
N GLU A 99 5.32 11.02 -13.41
CA GLU A 99 6.14 10.02 -14.09
C GLU A 99 6.10 8.64 -13.37
N ASP A 100 5.68 8.60 -12.10
CA ASP A 100 5.56 7.34 -11.36
C ASP A 100 4.30 6.59 -11.79
N SER A 101 4.46 5.54 -12.58
CA SER A 101 3.33 4.73 -13.08
C SER A 101 2.46 4.15 -11.97
N ARG A 102 3.01 3.95 -10.77
CA ARG A 102 2.27 3.46 -9.60
C ARG A 102 1.17 4.42 -9.17
N MET A 103 1.34 5.72 -9.39
CA MET A 103 0.34 6.72 -9.03
C MET A 103 -1.03 6.37 -9.62
N GLY A 104 -1.10 6.15 -10.92
CA GLY A 104 -2.35 5.86 -11.61
C GLY A 104 -2.95 4.48 -11.29
N TRP A 105 -2.11 3.53 -10.87
CA TRP A 105 -2.57 2.20 -10.44
C TRP A 105 -3.00 2.17 -8.98
N ASN A 106 -2.33 2.88 -8.10
CA ASN A 106 -2.61 2.92 -6.68
C ASN A 106 -3.76 3.85 -6.31
N LEU A 107 -3.88 4.95 -7.05
CA LEU A 107 -4.84 6.03 -6.79
C LEU A 107 -5.69 6.28 -8.02
N CYS A 108 -6.96 6.56 -7.81
CA CYS A 108 -7.88 6.96 -8.87
C CYS A 108 -8.97 7.87 -8.33
N GLY A 109 -9.65 8.59 -9.21
CA GLY A 109 -10.90 9.27 -8.88
C GLY A 109 -12.08 8.31 -8.84
N SER A 110 -13.25 8.80 -8.44
CA SER A 110 -14.50 8.05 -8.57
C SER A 110 -14.76 7.76 -10.04
N LEU A 111 -15.12 6.52 -10.35
CA LEU A 111 -15.55 6.13 -11.69
C LEU A 111 -16.95 6.70 -11.95
N GLY A 112 -17.09 7.49 -12.99
CA GLY A 112 -18.40 7.87 -13.51
C GLY A 112 -19.15 6.66 -14.08
N ASN A 113 -20.42 6.84 -14.42
CA ASN A 113 -21.23 5.78 -15.05
C ASN A 113 -20.75 5.41 -16.47
N ASN A 114 -19.93 6.25 -17.08
CA ASN A 114 -19.44 6.12 -18.47
C ASN A 114 -17.91 6.05 -18.53
N VAL A 115 -17.33 5.02 -17.90
CA VAL A 115 -15.90 4.74 -18.13
C VAL A 115 -15.76 4.17 -19.53
N THR A 116 -15.03 4.86 -20.39
CA THR A 116 -14.80 4.46 -21.79
C THR A 116 -13.35 4.05 -22.04
N ASP A 117 -12.47 4.35 -21.10
CA ASP A 117 -11.04 4.09 -21.24
C ASP A 117 -10.66 2.83 -20.44
N TYR A 118 -10.21 1.80 -21.15
CA TYR A 118 -9.84 0.52 -20.60
C TYR A 118 -8.50 0.05 -21.17
N THR A 119 -7.70 -0.56 -20.29
CA THR A 119 -6.52 -1.35 -20.67
C THR A 119 -6.91 -2.82 -20.70
N THR A 120 -6.58 -3.53 -21.77
CA THR A 120 -6.81 -4.98 -21.86
C THR A 120 -5.58 -5.73 -21.39
N ILE A 121 -5.75 -6.61 -20.40
CA ILE A 121 -4.68 -7.43 -19.82
C ILE A 121 -5.16 -8.87 -19.78
N ASN A 122 -4.45 -9.75 -20.47
CA ASN A 122 -4.79 -11.18 -20.59
C ASN A 122 -6.26 -11.44 -21.02
N GLY A 123 -6.78 -10.58 -21.92
CA GLY A 123 -8.14 -10.68 -22.44
C GLY A 123 -9.23 -10.03 -21.58
N ALA A 124 -8.94 -9.67 -20.34
CA ALA A 124 -9.86 -8.93 -19.49
C ALA A 124 -9.62 -7.40 -19.59
N LYS A 125 -10.69 -6.63 -19.50
CA LYS A 125 -10.62 -5.17 -19.52
C LYS A 125 -10.56 -4.62 -18.10
N TYR A 126 -9.62 -3.75 -17.85
CA TYR A 126 -9.50 -2.99 -16.63
C TYR A 126 -9.63 -1.51 -16.95
N PHE A 127 -10.35 -0.73 -16.14
CA PHE A 127 -10.37 0.71 -16.37
C PHE A 127 -8.96 1.27 -16.23
N SER A 128 -8.57 2.11 -17.20
CA SER A 128 -7.27 2.77 -17.21
C SER A 128 -7.12 3.71 -16.01
N PRO A 129 -5.88 4.09 -15.63
CA PRO A 129 -5.65 5.09 -14.61
C PRO A 129 -6.48 6.35 -14.90
N VAL A 130 -7.45 6.65 -14.05
CA VAL A 130 -8.32 7.82 -14.22
C VAL A 130 -7.61 9.04 -13.66
N ALA A 131 -7.67 10.17 -14.36
CA ALA A 131 -7.10 11.40 -13.88
C ALA A 131 -7.63 11.71 -12.45
N LEU A 132 -6.72 11.89 -11.51
CA LEU A 132 -7.03 12.05 -10.09
C LEU A 132 -7.89 13.28 -9.77
N TYR A 133 -7.93 14.24 -10.69
CA TYR A 133 -8.39 15.60 -10.42
C TYR A 133 -9.52 16.07 -11.33
N ALA A 134 -10.20 15.19 -12.02
CA ALA A 134 -11.39 15.59 -12.75
C ALA A 134 -12.43 16.12 -11.74
N SER A 135 -12.45 17.43 -11.56
CA SER A 135 -13.46 18.23 -10.83
C SER A 135 -13.95 17.62 -9.49
N GLY A 136 -13.19 17.81 -8.40
CA GLY A 136 -13.63 17.44 -7.05
C GLY A 136 -13.81 15.94 -6.81
N ALA A 137 -13.16 15.14 -7.61
CA ALA A 137 -13.30 13.70 -7.56
C ALA A 137 -12.82 13.10 -6.25
N ASN A 138 -13.63 12.24 -5.71
CA ASN A 138 -13.33 11.42 -4.56
C ASN A 138 -12.09 10.58 -4.84
N LEU A 139 -11.00 10.81 -4.10
CA LEU A 139 -9.80 9.99 -4.19
C LEU A 139 -10.11 8.58 -3.65
N CYS A 140 -9.85 7.58 -4.46
CA CYS A 140 -10.07 6.17 -4.16
C CYS A 140 -8.79 5.36 -4.38
N HIS A 141 -8.74 4.17 -3.81
CA HIS A 141 -7.70 3.21 -4.17
C HIS A 141 -8.02 2.54 -5.49
N GLY A 142 -7.03 2.47 -6.37
CA GLY A 142 -7.11 1.78 -7.66
C GLY A 142 -6.32 0.47 -7.70
N LYS A 143 -5.53 0.17 -6.66
CA LYS A 143 -4.57 -0.93 -6.64
C LYS A 143 -5.21 -2.31 -6.90
N PHE A 144 -6.31 -2.60 -6.22
CA PHE A 144 -7.06 -3.84 -6.37
C PHE A 144 -8.28 -3.63 -7.29
N ARG A 145 -8.05 -3.02 -8.46
CA ARG A 145 -9.17 -2.80 -9.40
C ARG A 145 -9.63 -4.09 -10.02
N GLN A 146 -10.93 -4.19 -10.19
CA GLN A 146 -11.57 -5.36 -10.77
C GLN A 146 -11.59 -5.27 -12.30
N SER A 147 -11.57 -6.43 -12.96
CA SER A 147 -11.86 -6.52 -14.40
C SER A 147 -13.31 -6.16 -14.69
N ASP A 148 -13.62 -6.00 -15.97
CA ASP A 148 -14.98 -5.71 -16.41
C ASP A 148 -15.98 -6.81 -16.02
N PRO A 149 -17.28 -6.47 -15.90
CA PRO A 149 -18.28 -7.41 -15.45
C PRO A 149 -18.44 -8.65 -16.34
N ALA A 150 -18.21 -8.53 -17.65
CA ALA A 150 -18.33 -9.65 -18.58
C ALA A 150 -17.23 -10.69 -18.31
N ALA A 151 -15.98 -10.25 -18.12
CA ALA A 151 -14.88 -11.14 -17.77
C ALA A 151 -15.16 -11.85 -16.43
N ARG A 152 -15.65 -11.14 -15.41
CA ARG A 152 -15.97 -11.74 -14.10
C ARG A 152 -17.12 -12.72 -14.18
N THR A 153 -18.19 -12.40 -14.91
CA THR A 153 -19.33 -13.29 -15.08
C THR A 153 -18.95 -14.59 -15.79
N SER A 154 -18.09 -14.51 -16.81
CA SER A 154 -17.56 -15.70 -17.49
C SER A 154 -16.73 -16.60 -16.57
N GLN A 155 -16.16 -16.06 -15.52
CA GLN A 155 -15.41 -16.79 -14.47
C GLN A 155 -16.31 -17.23 -13.30
N GLY A 156 -17.61 -16.96 -13.34
CA GLY A 156 -18.53 -17.26 -12.24
C GLY A 156 -18.36 -16.37 -11.01
N ILE A 157 -17.72 -15.20 -11.13
CA ILE A 157 -17.49 -14.27 -10.04
C ILE A 157 -18.71 -13.35 -9.88
N PRO A 158 -19.36 -13.30 -8.71
CA PRO A 158 -20.45 -12.38 -8.45
C PRO A 158 -20.04 -10.92 -8.61
N THR A 159 -20.97 -10.06 -8.99
CA THR A 159 -20.71 -8.62 -9.19
C THR A 159 -20.22 -7.90 -7.92
N TRP A 160 -20.60 -8.40 -6.75
CA TRP A 160 -20.23 -7.87 -5.43
C TRP A 160 -18.94 -8.46 -4.86
N ALA A 161 -18.22 -9.30 -5.61
CA ALA A 161 -17.06 -10.03 -5.15
C ALA A 161 -15.86 -9.85 -6.08
N SER A 162 -14.70 -10.20 -5.60
CA SER A 162 -13.44 -10.18 -6.36
C SER A 162 -12.68 -11.48 -6.15
N ASN A 163 -12.02 -11.96 -7.19
CA ASN A 163 -11.10 -13.08 -7.16
C ASN A 163 -9.62 -12.63 -7.18
N ILE A 164 -9.35 -11.39 -6.79
CA ILE A 164 -7.98 -10.87 -6.65
C ILE A 164 -7.35 -11.48 -5.41
N ASP A 165 -6.16 -12.05 -5.52
CA ASP A 165 -5.38 -12.51 -4.38
C ASP A 165 -4.81 -11.34 -3.60
N PHE A 166 -4.84 -11.41 -2.26
CA PHE A 166 -4.27 -10.36 -1.41
C PHE A 166 -2.84 -10.69 -1.03
N PRO A 167 -1.85 -9.89 -1.45
CA PRO A 167 -0.48 -10.10 -1.06
C PRO A 167 -0.25 -9.67 0.40
N MET A 168 0.11 -10.63 1.24
CA MET A 168 0.49 -10.35 2.63
C MET A 168 1.97 -10.00 2.75
N LEU A 169 2.81 -10.63 1.92
CA LEU A 169 4.23 -10.36 1.85
C LEU A 169 4.70 -10.46 0.41
N ARG A 170 5.41 -9.45 -0.07
CA ARG A 170 5.99 -9.39 -1.42
C ARG A 170 7.48 -9.16 -1.35
N PHE A 171 8.19 -9.59 -2.39
CA PHE A 171 9.63 -9.37 -2.51
C PHE A 171 10.01 -7.89 -2.44
N ALA A 172 9.17 -6.99 -2.96
CA ALA A 172 9.38 -5.53 -2.82
C ALA A 172 9.47 -5.08 -1.35
N ASP A 173 8.68 -5.68 -0.44
CA ASP A 173 8.79 -5.39 0.99
C ASP A 173 10.13 -5.87 1.56
N ILE A 174 10.59 -7.05 1.15
CA ILE A 174 11.92 -7.56 1.54
C ILE A 174 13.04 -6.64 1.05
N VAL A 175 12.99 -6.19 -0.20
CA VAL A 175 13.97 -5.25 -0.78
C VAL A 175 14.04 -3.96 0.06
N LEU A 176 12.88 -3.39 0.41
CA LEU A 176 12.81 -2.16 1.20
C LEU A 176 13.20 -2.38 2.68
N LEU A 177 12.93 -3.56 3.26
CA LEU A 177 13.41 -3.92 4.60
C LEU A 177 14.93 -4.18 4.60
N TYR A 178 15.47 -4.73 3.52
CA TYR A 178 16.90 -4.90 3.34
C TYR A 178 17.60 -3.54 3.27
N ALA A 179 17.05 -2.60 2.49
CA ALA A 179 17.54 -1.22 2.45
C ALA A 179 17.56 -0.56 3.84
N GLU A 180 16.51 -0.77 4.64
CA GLU A 180 16.46 -0.26 6.02
C GLU A 180 17.56 -0.88 6.88
N ALA A 181 17.73 -2.20 6.83
CA ALA A 181 18.72 -2.89 7.62
C ALA A 181 20.16 -2.47 7.26
N LEU A 182 20.46 -2.30 5.98
CA LEU A 182 21.75 -1.78 5.50
C LEU A 182 22.01 -0.37 6.01
N TYR A 183 21.05 0.52 5.89
CA TYR A 183 21.18 1.88 6.44
C TYR A 183 21.47 1.85 7.94
N LYS A 184 20.74 1.02 8.71
CA LYS A 184 20.95 0.88 10.17
C LYS A 184 22.29 0.26 10.53
N THR A 185 22.94 -0.43 9.62
CA THR A 185 24.28 -1.04 9.81
C THR A 185 25.39 -0.24 9.14
N GLY A 186 25.08 0.92 8.53
CA GLY A 186 26.05 1.90 8.03
C GLY A 186 26.32 1.85 6.52
N ASP A 187 25.60 1.05 5.74
CA ASP A 187 25.72 1.03 4.28
C ASP A 187 24.53 1.76 3.61
N GLU A 188 24.57 3.09 3.66
CA GLU A 188 23.56 3.93 3.02
C GLU A 188 23.63 3.86 1.49
N SER A 189 24.82 3.65 0.90
CA SER A 189 24.96 3.62 -0.56
C SER A 189 24.14 2.46 -1.15
N LEU A 190 24.37 1.25 -0.68
CA LEU A 190 23.65 0.08 -1.13
C LEU A 190 22.15 0.15 -0.77
N ALA A 191 21.82 0.76 0.39
CA ALA A 191 20.44 0.98 0.77
C ALA A 191 19.68 1.86 -0.26
N ARG A 192 20.30 2.91 -0.78
CA ARG A 192 19.72 3.77 -1.82
C ARG A 192 19.60 3.05 -3.17
N GLU A 193 20.56 2.21 -3.52
CA GLU A 193 20.52 1.41 -4.74
C GLU A 193 19.30 0.45 -4.75
N LEU A 194 19.01 -0.18 -3.61
CA LEU A 194 17.84 -1.05 -3.46
C LEU A 194 16.51 -0.28 -3.58
N VAL A 195 16.45 0.93 -3.03
CA VAL A 195 15.27 1.80 -3.21
C VAL A 195 15.11 2.18 -4.68
N GLU A 196 16.21 2.51 -5.36
CA GLU A 196 16.18 2.80 -6.80
C GLU A 196 15.73 1.60 -7.63
N GLU A 197 16.08 0.37 -7.26
CA GLU A 197 15.61 -0.83 -7.96
C GLU A 197 14.07 -0.94 -7.95
N VAL A 198 13.43 -0.62 -6.83
CA VAL A 198 11.96 -0.56 -6.74
C VAL A 198 11.39 0.53 -7.67
N ARG A 199 12.06 1.68 -7.77
CA ARG A 199 11.70 2.76 -8.70
C ARG A 199 11.89 2.36 -10.16
N LYS A 200 13.01 1.69 -10.49
CA LYS A 200 13.26 1.14 -11.85
C LYS A 200 12.12 0.24 -12.29
N ARG A 201 11.65 -0.66 -11.41
CA ARG A 201 10.50 -1.50 -11.71
C ARG A 201 9.25 -0.68 -12.05
N ALA A 202 9.00 0.41 -11.33
CA ALA A 202 7.85 1.29 -11.58
C ALA A 202 7.92 2.03 -12.93
N CYS A 203 9.13 2.25 -13.46
CA CYS A 203 9.39 2.89 -14.76
C CYS A 203 9.62 1.87 -15.91
N THR A 204 9.37 0.59 -15.68
CA THR A 204 9.58 -0.44 -16.69
C THR A 204 8.24 -0.93 -17.23
N ASP A 205 8.10 -0.94 -18.55
CA ASP A 205 6.89 -1.39 -19.24
C ASP A 205 6.77 -2.93 -19.34
N THR A 206 5.73 -3.39 -20.02
CA THR A 206 5.47 -4.82 -20.24
C THR A 206 6.54 -5.52 -21.07
N ASP A 207 7.22 -4.79 -21.94
CA ASP A 207 8.26 -5.32 -22.82
C ASP A 207 9.65 -5.29 -22.14
N GLY A 208 9.68 -4.84 -20.88
CA GLY A 208 10.91 -4.75 -20.09
C GLY A 208 11.75 -3.51 -20.38
N LYS A 209 11.22 -2.55 -21.14
CA LYS A 209 11.91 -1.31 -21.46
C LYS A 209 11.80 -0.32 -20.32
N LEU A 210 12.94 0.13 -19.83
CA LEU A 210 13.04 1.17 -18.80
C LEU A 210 12.86 2.56 -19.41
N ASP A 211 12.02 3.37 -18.80
CA ASP A 211 11.96 4.83 -19.05
C ASP A 211 12.94 5.55 -18.12
N GLU A 212 14.12 5.80 -18.62
CA GLU A 212 15.21 6.49 -17.89
C GLU A 212 14.82 7.93 -17.51
N SER A 213 14.02 8.61 -18.31
CA SER A 213 13.56 9.98 -17.99
C SER A 213 12.64 9.98 -16.78
N ALA A 214 11.68 9.06 -16.75
CA ALA A 214 10.79 8.88 -15.60
C ALA A 214 11.57 8.48 -14.33
N LEU A 215 12.54 7.57 -14.45
CA LEU A 215 13.39 7.17 -13.33
C LEU A 215 14.17 8.35 -12.76
N ASN A 216 14.80 9.15 -13.62
CA ASN A 216 15.57 10.32 -13.21
C ASN A 216 14.68 11.37 -12.52
N ALA A 217 13.47 11.61 -13.05
CA ALA A 217 12.49 12.49 -12.42
C ALA A 217 12.08 12.00 -11.02
N MET A 218 11.79 10.70 -10.89
CA MET A 218 11.48 10.08 -9.59
C MET A 218 12.64 10.18 -8.61
N ASN A 219 13.86 9.82 -9.03
CA ASN A 219 15.03 9.86 -8.16
C ASN A 219 15.32 11.28 -7.67
N SER A 220 15.20 12.27 -8.55
CA SER A 220 15.39 13.68 -8.18
C SER A 220 14.33 14.18 -7.20
N ALA A 221 13.05 13.86 -7.44
CA ALA A 221 11.94 14.35 -6.63
C ALA A 221 11.79 13.63 -5.29
N TYR A 222 12.19 12.36 -5.21
CA TYR A 222 12.01 11.53 -4.03
C TYR A 222 13.22 11.51 -3.10
N TYR A 223 14.36 12.00 -3.56
CA TYR A 223 15.56 12.10 -2.73
C TYR A 223 15.31 12.95 -1.49
N LYS A 224 15.72 12.42 -0.36
CA LYS A 224 15.79 13.16 0.92
C LYS A 224 17.14 12.96 1.58
N THR A 225 17.62 14.00 2.25
CA THR A 225 18.86 13.91 3.04
C THR A 225 18.70 12.88 4.18
N ASP A 226 17.54 12.83 4.83
CA ASP A 226 17.21 11.76 5.78
C ASP A 226 16.70 10.55 4.97
N PHE A 227 17.55 9.53 4.87
CA PHE A 227 17.21 8.30 4.17
C PHE A 227 16.00 7.58 4.76
N MET A 228 15.81 7.61 6.07
CA MET A 228 14.66 6.96 6.69
C MET A 228 13.33 7.63 6.30
N GLU A 229 13.32 8.93 6.09
CA GLU A 229 12.13 9.62 5.55
C GLU A 229 11.88 9.26 4.09
N GLU A 230 12.95 9.20 3.28
CA GLU A 230 12.86 8.75 1.88
C GLU A 230 12.31 7.33 1.79
N LEU A 231 12.86 6.41 2.57
CA LEU A 231 12.44 5.01 2.62
C LEU A 231 10.98 4.86 3.08
N LEU A 232 10.57 5.58 4.12
CA LEU A 232 9.18 5.54 4.60
C LEU A 232 8.19 6.07 3.57
N ASP A 233 8.60 7.06 2.78
CA ASP A 233 7.80 7.55 1.67
C ASP A 233 7.77 6.56 0.52
N GLU A 234 8.89 5.91 0.20
CA GLU A 234 8.94 4.85 -0.82
C GLU A 234 8.05 3.66 -0.42
N ARG A 235 8.15 3.20 0.83
CA ARG A 235 7.26 2.16 1.36
C ARG A 235 5.79 2.57 1.29
N SER A 236 5.47 3.84 1.53
CA SER A 236 4.07 4.32 1.41
C SER A 236 3.55 4.34 -0.02
N ARG A 237 4.41 4.60 -1.02
CA ARG A 237 4.07 4.51 -2.45
C ARG A 237 3.92 3.07 -2.90
N GLU A 238 4.87 2.24 -2.52
CA GLU A 238 4.95 0.85 -2.97
C GLU A 238 3.89 -0.05 -2.32
N LEU A 239 3.75 0.05 -0.99
CA LEU A 239 2.95 -0.86 -0.17
C LEU A 239 1.62 -0.25 0.29
N CYS A 240 1.14 0.82 -0.37
CA CYS A 240 -0.14 1.42 -0.01
C CYS A 240 -1.27 0.38 -0.09
N VAL A 241 -2.21 0.42 0.86
CA VAL A 241 -3.39 -0.49 0.94
C VAL A 241 -3.03 -1.95 1.25
N GLU A 242 -1.76 -2.28 1.49
CA GLU A 242 -1.33 -3.64 1.85
C GLU A 242 -1.23 -3.86 3.37
N GLY A 243 -1.63 -2.87 4.18
CA GLY A 243 -1.69 -2.99 5.64
C GLY A 243 -0.44 -2.54 6.39
N TRP A 244 0.66 -2.25 5.71
CA TRP A 244 1.96 -1.99 6.35
C TRP A 244 2.12 -0.60 6.95
N ARG A 245 1.46 0.44 6.41
CA ARG A 245 1.72 1.84 6.78
C ARG A 245 1.62 2.12 8.28
N ARG A 246 0.60 1.60 8.96
CA ARG A 246 0.45 1.78 10.41
C ARG A 246 1.62 1.17 11.18
N ILE A 247 2.04 -0.02 10.79
CA ILE A 247 3.16 -0.74 11.42
C ILE A 247 4.45 0.05 11.22
N ASP A 248 4.72 0.52 10.01
CA ASP A 248 5.89 1.33 9.68
C ASP A 248 5.95 2.60 10.53
N LEU A 249 4.85 3.34 10.63
CA LEU A 249 4.80 4.58 11.41
C LEU A 249 4.97 4.35 12.92
N ILE A 250 4.47 3.24 13.45
CA ILE A 250 4.62 2.89 14.87
C ILE A 250 6.06 2.50 15.17
N ARG A 251 6.65 1.56 14.39
CA ARG A 251 8.00 1.03 14.66
C ARG A 251 9.11 2.07 14.44
N THR A 252 8.87 3.08 13.60
CA THR A 252 9.81 4.18 13.35
C THR A 252 9.53 5.42 14.22
N GLY A 253 8.50 5.38 15.07
CA GLY A 253 8.11 6.50 15.94
C GLY A 253 7.48 7.69 15.21
N LYS A 254 7.18 7.58 13.91
CA LYS A 254 6.68 8.67 13.07
C LYS A 254 5.15 8.87 13.12
N MET A 255 4.42 8.00 13.84
CA MET A 255 2.94 8.03 13.84
C MET A 255 2.37 9.36 14.30
N THR A 256 2.88 9.90 15.41
CA THR A 256 2.41 11.17 15.98
C THR A 256 2.68 12.35 15.04
N GLU A 257 3.88 12.39 14.46
CA GLU A 257 4.28 13.44 13.51
C GLU A 257 3.38 13.42 12.26
N VAL A 258 3.21 12.25 11.66
CA VAL A 258 2.41 12.11 10.43
C VAL A 258 0.95 12.47 10.67
N ILE A 259 0.33 12.01 11.76
CA ILE A 259 -1.06 12.38 12.07
C ILE A 259 -1.18 13.85 12.41
N GLY A 260 -0.21 14.42 13.14
CA GLY A 260 -0.19 15.85 13.48
C GLY A 260 -0.14 16.75 12.23
N ASN A 261 0.58 16.32 11.20
CA ASN A 261 0.77 17.03 9.94
C ASN A 261 -0.34 16.77 8.90
N MET A 262 -1.31 15.88 9.17
CA MET A 262 -2.43 15.65 8.25
C MET A 262 -3.20 16.95 8.01
N LYS A 263 -3.47 17.24 6.74
CA LYS A 263 -4.27 18.39 6.33
C LYS A 263 -5.75 18.11 6.55
N THR A 264 -6.45 19.10 7.12
CA THR A 264 -7.90 19.08 7.34
C THR A 264 -8.62 20.00 6.36
N VAL A 265 -9.93 20.06 6.43
CA VAL A 265 -10.75 20.90 5.54
C VAL A 265 -10.37 22.38 5.61
N ASN A 266 -9.90 22.84 6.76
CA ASN A 266 -9.57 24.23 7.00
C ASN A 266 -8.13 24.60 6.63
N ASP A 267 -7.30 23.63 6.25
CA ASP A 267 -5.89 23.89 5.92
C ASP A 267 -5.79 24.50 4.52
N ALA A 268 -5.12 25.64 4.41
CA ALA A 268 -4.91 26.32 3.15
C ALA A 268 -4.16 25.41 2.14
N GLY A 269 -4.62 25.42 0.89
CA GLY A 269 -4.04 24.63 -0.18
C GLY A 269 -4.39 23.13 -0.13
N ASN A 270 -5.33 22.72 0.72
CA ASN A 270 -5.81 21.35 0.70
C ASN A 270 -6.69 21.11 -0.55
N LYS A 271 -6.11 20.56 -1.58
CA LYS A 271 -6.82 20.21 -2.82
C LYS A 271 -7.73 18.97 -2.70
N TYR A 272 -7.67 18.29 -1.55
CA TYR A 272 -8.46 17.09 -1.24
C TYR A 272 -9.53 17.35 -0.20
N TYR A 273 -10.02 18.58 -0.11
CA TYR A 273 -10.94 19.02 0.94
C TYR A 273 -12.21 18.16 1.05
N TYR A 274 -12.58 17.41 0.00
CA TYR A 274 -13.76 16.52 0.03
C TYR A 274 -13.65 15.41 1.09
N PHE A 275 -12.44 15.04 1.51
CA PHE A 275 -12.18 14.03 2.56
C PHE A 275 -11.73 14.65 3.88
N ALA A 276 -11.41 15.90 3.88
CA ALA A 276 -10.93 16.59 5.05
C ALA A 276 -11.89 16.52 6.27
N PRO A 277 -13.23 16.49 6.11
CA PRO A 277 -14.12 16.24 7.24
C PRO A 277 -13.87 14.90 7.95
N GLN A 278 -13.32 13.90 7.26
CA GLN A 278 -12.99 12.60 7.83
C GLN A 278 -11.59 12.59 8.48
N MET A 279 -10.69 13.46 8.05
CA MET A 279 -9.35 13.60 8.61
C MET A 279 -9.35 14.35 9.95
N GLU A 280 -10.20 15.33 10.10
CA GLU A 280 -10.29 16.14 11.32
C GLU A 280 -10.59 15.31 12.58
N PRO A 281 -11.57 14.39 12.61
CA PRO A 281 -11.78 13.50 13.74
C PRO A 281 -10.56 12.60 14.04
N ILE A 282 -9.83 12.16 13.03
CA ILE A 282 -8.63 11.36 13.22
C ILE A 282 -7.55 12.19 13.93
N LYS A 283 -7.26 13.40 13.42
CA LYS A 283 -6.27 14.32 13.98
C LYS A 283 -6.64 14.72 15.41
N ASN A 284 -7.88 15.09 15.66
CA ASN A 284 -8.35 15.58 16.96
C ASN A 284 -8.46 14.48 18.03
N ASN A 285 -8.81 13.26 17.63
CA ASN A 285 -8.98 12.13 18.54
C ASN A 285 -7.72 11.28 18.71
N TYR A 286 -6.69 11.50 17.90
CA TYR A 286 -5.43 10.81 18.09
C TYR A 286 -4.77 11.25 19.41
N LYS A 287 -4.24 10.26 20.13
CA LYS A 287 -3.39 10.46 21.31
C LYS A 287 -2.21 9.51 21.19
N PRO A 288 -0.98 9.92 21.58
CA PRO A 288 0.23 9.09 21.43
C PRO A 288 0.11 7.69 21.99
N TYR A 289 -0.61 7.50 23.10
CA TYR A 289 -0.81 6.19 23.69
C TYR A 289 -1.63 5.23 22.83
N LYS A 290 -2.40 5.72 21.86
CA LYS A 290 -3.24 4.90 20.95
C LYS A 290 -2.43 4.11 19.92
N ILE A 291 -1.12 4.23 19.92
CA ILE A 291 -0.25 3.28 19.20
C ILE A 291 -0.41 1.87 19.78
N TRP A 292 -0.68 1.76 21.06
CA TRP A 292 -1.01 0.51 21.73
C TRP A 292 -2.52 0.27 21.71
N MET A 293 -2.92 -0.99 21.53
CA MET A 293 -4.31 -1.37 21.71
C MET A 293 -4.64 -1.48 23.21
N PRO A 294 -5.87 -1.16 23.63
CA PRO A 294 -6.26 -1.42 25.02
C PRO A 294 -6.24 -2.93 25.30
N VAL A 295 -5.78 -3.30 26.50
CA VAL A 295 -5.92 -4.69 26.95
C VAL A 295 -7.40 -4.98 27.17
N PRO A 296 -8.00 -6.02 26.53
CA PRO A 296 -9.42 -6.33 26.65
C PRO A 296 -9.85 -6.48 28.09
N LYS A 297 -11.03 -5.97 28.41
CA LYS A 297 -11.60 -6.05 29.77
C LYS A 297 -11.62 -7.50 30.28
N ARG A 298 -12.11 -8.43 29.47
CA ARG A 298 -12.19 -9.85 29.80
C ARG A 298 -10.83 -10.44 30.22
N GLU A 299 -9.77 -10.11 29.51
CA GLU A 299 -8.42 -10.62 29.82
C GLU A 299 -7.94 -10.13 31.19
N ARG A 300 -8.22 -8.87 31.53
CA ARG A 300 -7.87 -8.29 32.84
C ARG A 300 -8.74 -8.84 33.98
N GLU A 301 -9.98 -9.23 33.68
CA GLU A 301 -10.86 -9.90 34.69
C GLU A 301 -10.36 -11.28 35.02
N VAL A 302 -9.83 -12.02 34.06
CA VAL A 302 -9.30 -13.39 34.25
C VAL A 302 -7.90 -13.37 34.85
N ASN A 303 -6.99 -12.56 34.28
CA ASN A 303 -5.61 -12.46 34.73
C ASN A 303 -5.39 -11.13 35.48
N LYS A 304 -5.42 -11.22 36.83
CA LYS A 304 -5.25 -10.04 37.70
C LYS A 304 -3.86 -9.41 37.67
N ASN A 305 -2.89 -10.07 37.04
CA ASN A 305 -1.54 -9.51 36.82
C ASN A 305 -1.46 -8.62 35.60
N LEU A 306 -2.52 -8.57 34.75
CA LEU A 306 -2.59 -7.69 33.59
C LEU A 306 -3.10 -6.30 33.97
N SER A 307 -2.25 -5.30 33.81
CA SER A 307 -2.65 -3.90 33.86
C SER A 307 -3.08 -3.39 32.48
N GLN A 308 -3.82 -2.32 32.45
CA GLN A 308 -4.16 -1.64 31.22
C GLN A 308 -2.95 -0.85 30.68
N ASN A 309 -2.85 -0.76 29.37
CA ASN A 309 -1.84 0.10 28.74
C ASN A 309 -1.98 1.57 29.18
N PRO A 310 -0.87 2.31 29.33
CA PRO A 310 -0.89 3.71 29.73
C PRO A 310 -1.84 4.55 28.83
N GLY A 311 -2.56 5.48 29.45
CA GLY A 311 -3.49 6.37 28.76
C GLY A 311 -4.92 5.83 28.60
N TYR A 312 -5.14 4.54 28.79
CA TYR A 312 -6.48 3.94 28.85
C TYR A 312 -7.01 3.86 30.26
N THR A 313 -8.34 3.84 30.42
CA THR A 313 -8.99 3.73 31.72
C THR A 313 -8.60 2.41 32.41
N GLN A 314 -8.12 2.50 33.65
CA GLN A 314 -7.74 1.34 34.45
C GLN A 314 -8.95 0.58 35.05
N THR A 315 -10.13 1.22 35.07
CA THR A 315 -11.35 0.63 35.64
C THR A 315 -11.73 -0.67 34.91
N ILE A 316 -12.01 -1.70 35.67
CA ILE A 316 -12.51 -2.99 35.17
C ILE A 316 -14.01 -2.92 34.93
#